data_534ddedb101c5d96bc45765aa8cc7aaa
#
_entry.id   534ddedb101c5d96bc45765aa8cc7aaa
#
_cell.length_a   1.000
_cell.length_b   1.000
_cell.length_c   1.000
_cell.angle_alpha   90.00
_cell.angle_beta   90.00
_cell.angle_gamma   90.00
#
_symmetry.space_group_name_H-M   'P 1'
#
loop_
_entity.id
_entity.type
_entity.pdbx_description
1 polymer ?
#
loop_
_entity_poly.entity_id
_entity_poly.type
_entity_poly.pdbx_seq_one_letter_code
_entity_poly.pdbx_strand_id
1 'polypeptide(L)'
;MKICAATGNAGKLRELRRILEAQGHEVVSQKELGITIEPDETGTTFEENALIKAETICKASGLPTIADDSGLCVDALEGAPGVYSARYCGRHGDDEANNDKLLENMQDVPAEQRGAKFVAAVCFILPTGRHLTC
;
A
#
# COMPACT_ATOMS: atom_id res chain seq x y z
N MET A 1 -1.66 20.60 -9.67
CA MET A 1 -2.85 19.78 -9.98
C MET A 1 -3.45 19.24 -8.68
N LYS A 2 -4.69 18.86 -8.71
CA LYS A 2 -5.34 18.24 -7.55
C LYS A 2 -5.21 16.72 -7.67
N ILE A 3 -4.59 16.09 -6.68
CA ILE A 3 -4.25 14.66 -6.71
C ILE A 3 -4.97 13.96 -5.55
N CYS A 4 -5.62 12.85 -5.85
CA CYS A 4 -6.21 11.99 -4.83
C CYS A 4 -5.17 10.99 -4.32
N ALA A 5 -5.01 10.92 -3.00
CA ALA A 5 -4.18 9.90 -2.36
C ALA A 5 -5.07 8.75 -1.91
N ALA A 6 -4.91 7.60 -2.56
CA ALA A 6 -5.67 6.38 -2.26
C ALA A 6 -4.98 5.61 -1.14
N THR A 7 -5.01 6.15 0.05
CA THR A 7 -4.42 5.51 1.23
C THR A 7 -5.28 5.74 2.47
N GLY A 8 -5.42 4.71 3.29
CA GLY A 8 -6.00 4.82 4.62
C GLY A 8 -4.98 5.08 5.73
N ASN A 9 -3.70 5.16 5.38
CA ASN A 9 -2.61 5.36 6.34
C ASN A 9 -2.32 6.85 6.51
N ALA A 10 -2.59 7.39 7.70
CA ALA A 10 -2.39 8.81 7.99
C ALA A 10 -0.94 9.27 7.84
N GLY A 11 0.01 8.40 8.17
CA GLY A 11 1.44 8.68 8.02
C GLY A 11 1.86 8.81 6.56
N LYS A 12 1.40 7.90 5.71
CA LYS A 12 1.64 7.96 4.27
C LYS A 12 1.01 9.19 3.64
N LEU A 13 -0.21 9.51 4.04
CA LEU A 13 -0.91 10.70 3.54
C LEU A 13 -0.15 11.97 3.88
N ARG A 14 0.35 12.09 5.11
CA ARG A 14 1.15 13.22 5.55
C ARG A 14 2.43 13.37 4.74
N GLU A 15 3.10 12.26 4.48
CA GLU A 15 4.32 12.23 3.68
C GLU A 15 4.07 12.65 2.23
N LEU A 16 3.00 12.14 1.62
CA LEU A 16 2.60 12.51 0.25
C LEU A 16 2.25 13.98 0.16
N ARG A 17 1.53 14.52 1.14
CA ARG A 17 1.21 15.94 1.20
C ARG A 17 2.48 16.79 1.29
N ARG A 18 3.40 16.42 2.15
CA ARG A 18 4.66 17.15 2.32
C ARG A 18 5.43 17.22 1.01
N ILE A 19 5.53 16.12 0.29
CA ILE A 19 6.31 16.05 -0.95
C ILE A 19 5.60 16.76 -2.10
N LEU A 20 4.32 16.49 -2.30
CA LEU A 20 3.59 16.99 -3.46
C LEU A 20 3.14 18.44 -3.32
N GLU A 21 2.76 18.87 -2.13
CA GLU A 21 2.38 20.26 -1.88
C GLU A 21 3.59 21.20 -2.00
N ALA A 22 4.78 20.73 -1.64
CA ALA A 22 6.02 21.49 -1.85
C ALA A 22 6.29 21.79 -3.33
N GLN A 23 5.70 21.00 -4.24
CA GLN A 23 5.82 21.19 -5.68
C GLN A 23 4.61 21.90 -6.29
N GLY A 24 3.73 22.45 -5.47
CA GLY A 24 2.58 23.23 -5.93
C GLY A 24 1.32 22.42 -6.25
N HIS A 25 1.26 21.15 -5.85
CA HIS A 25 0.07 20.32 -6.05
C HIS A 25 -0.81 20.32 -4.79
N GLU A 26 -2.12 20.14 -4.97
CA GLU A 26 -3.05 19.92 -3.88
C GLU A 26 -3.27 18.43 -3.72
N VAL A 27 -3.19 17.93 -2.49
CA VAL A 27 -3.42 16.50 -2.20
C VAL A 27 -4.65 16.36 -1.32
N VAL A 28 -5.61 15.57 -1.80
CA VAL A 28 -6.82 15.22 -1.04
C VAL A 28 -6.83 13.72 -0.80
N SER A 29 -7.30 13.31 0.38
CA SER A 29 -7.42 11.88 0.66
C SER A 29 -8.71 11.31 0.08
N GLN A 30 -8.71 10.02 -0.14
CA GLN A 30 -9.91 9.26 -0.47
C GLN A 30 -11.04 9.54 0.54
N LYS A 31 -10.70 9.57 1.83
CA LYS A 31 -11.66 9.82 2.92
C LYS A 31 -12.25 11.22 2.85
N GLU A 32 -11.44 12.24 2.56
CA GLU A 32 -11.90 13.62 2.42
C GLU A 32 -12.89 13.79 1.27
N LEU A 33 -12.78 12.95 0.24
CA LEU A 33 -13.70 12.93 -0.89
C LEU A 33 -14.96 12.09 -0.64
N GLY A 34 -15.08 11.48 0.53
CA GLY A 34 -16.21 10.61 0.88
C GLY A 34 -16.20 9.28 0.14
N ILE A 35 -15.08 8.87 -0.42
CA ILE A 35 -14.95 7.60 -1.14
C ILE A 35 -14.68 6.50 -0.13
N THR A 36 -15.63 5.59 0.04
CA THR A 36 -15.56 4.49 0.99
C THR A 36 -15.23 3.14 0.35
N ILE A 37 -15.03 3.12 -0.96
CA ILE A 37 -14.68 1.89 -1.70
C ILE A 37 -13.32 1.38 -1.23
N GLU A 38 -13.27 0.11 -0.86
CA GLU A 38 -12.01 -0.57 -0.57
C GLU A 38 -11.67 -1.45 -1.76
N PRO A 39 -10.63 -1.12 -2.54
CA PRO A 39 -10.24 -1.93 -3.68
C PRO A 39 -9.86 -3.35 -3.25
N ASP A 40 -10.30 -4.32 -4.05
CA ASP A 40 -10.00 -5.73 -3.82
C ASP A 40 -8.60 -6.02 -4.34
N GLU A 41 -7.65 -6.19 -3.43
CA GLU A 41 -6.24 -6.40 -3.75
C GLU A 41 -6.00 -7.86 -4.15
N THR A 42 -6.37 -8.20 -5.37
CA THR A 42 -6.29 -9.56 -5.91
C THR A 42 -4.98 -9.85 -6.63
N GLY A 43 -4.08 -8.87 -6.72
CA GLY A 43 -2.79 -9.03 -7.37
C GLY A 43 -1.83 -9.91 -6.56
N THR A 44 -0.85 -10.46 -7.24
CA THR A 44 0.20 -11.29 -6.64
C THR A 44 1.50 -10.52 -6.43
N THR A 45 1.57 -9.28 -6.91
CA THR A 45 2.73 -8.39 -6.74
C THR A 45 2.28 -7.07 -6.13
N PHE A 46 3.23 -6.35 -5.53
CA PHE A 46 2.97 -5.01 -4.98
C PHE A 46 2.55 -4.05 -6.09
N GLU A 47 3.18 -4.14 -7.25
CA GLU A 47 2.88 -3.31 -8.42
C GLU A 47 1.45 -3.53 -8.90
N GLU A 48 1.00 -4.78 -9.00
CA GLU A 48 -0.37 -5.10 -9.40
C GLU A 48 -1.39 -4.51 -8.42
N ASN A 49 -1.16 -4.66 -7.12
CA ASN A 49 -2.06 -4.15 -6.10
C ASN A 49 -2.07 -2.62 -6.05
N ALA A 50 -0.93 -1.97 -6.22
CA ALA A 50 -0.85 -0.52 -6.30
C ALA A 50 -1.66 0.01 -7.50
N LEU A 51 -1.55 -0.64 -8.65
CA LEU A 51 -2.33 -0.28 -9.84
C LEU A 51 -3.83 -0.48 -9.62
N ILE A 52 -4.24 -1.60 -9.02
CA ILE A 52 -5.65 -1.88 -8.70
C ILE A 52 -6.23 -0.77 -7.82
N LYS A 53 -5.53 -0.39 -6.77
CA LYS A 53 -5.94 0.70 -5.87
C LYS A 53 -6.06 2.01 -6.61
N ALA A 54 -5.02 2.38 -7.33
CA ALA A 54 -4.98 3.65 -8.06
C ALA A 54 -6.09 3.74 -9.10
N GLU A 55 -6.29 2.68 -9.87
CA GLU A 55 -7.31 2.62 -10.91
C GLU A 55 -8.72 2.72 -10.33
N THR A 56 -9.02 1.95 -9.28
CA THR A 56 -10.33 1.94 -8.65
C THR A 56 -10.69 3.31 -8.09
N ILE A 57 -9.78 3.95 -7.38
CA ILE A 57 -10.04 5.25 -6.76
C ILE A 57 -9.99 6.37 -7.79
N CYS A 58 -9.19 6.25 -8.83
CA CYS A 58 -9.18 7.22 -9.93
C CYS A 58 -10.56 7.26 -10.63
N LYS A 59 -11.13 6.10 -10.90
CA LYS A 59 -12.48 6.01 -11.49
C LYS A 59 -13.55 6.60 -10.57
N ALA A 60 -13.44 6.38 -9.27
CA ALA A 60 -14.40 6.88 -8.30
C ALA A 60 -14.27 8.38 -8.07
N SER A 61 -13.06 8.93 -8.09
CA SER A 61 -12.79 10.35 -7.81
C SER A 61 -12.82 11.25 -9.03
N GLY A 62 -12.51 10.70 -10.21
CA GLY A 62 -12.29 11.48 -11.42
C GLY A 62 -11.03 12.33 -11.42
N LEU A 63 -10.14 12.10 -10.45
CA LEU A 63 -8.91 12.86 -10.26
C LEU A 63 -7.68 12.00 -10.55
N PRO A 64 -6.54 12.62 -10.92
CA PRO A 64 -5.26 11.92 -10.86
C PRO A 64 -5.10 11.30 -9.48
N THR A 65 -4.67 10.06 -9.42
CA THR A 65 -4.63 9.29 -8.17
C THR A 65 -3.26 8.67 -7.98
N ILE A 66 -2.75 8.75 -6.75
CA ILE A 66 -1.54 8.05 -6.34
C ILE A 66 -1.93 7.00 -5.29
N ALA A 67 -1.41 5.79 -5.47
CA ALA A 67 -1.61 4.70 -4.53
C ALA A 67 -0.31 3.94 -4.34
N ASP A 68 -0.19 3.27 -3.23
CA ASP A 68 0.95 2.40 -2.97
C ASP A 68 0.47 1.06 -2.44
N ASP A 69 1.32 0.06 -2.60
CA ASP A 69 1.21 -1.20 -1.89
C ASP A 69 2.57 -1.56 -1.35
N SER A 70 2.63 -2.00 -0.11
CA SER A 70 3.88 -2.28 0.57
C SER A 70 3.72 -3.43 1.54
N GLY A 71 4.85 -4.06 1.87
CA GLY A 71 4.83 -5.14 2.83
C GLY A 71 6.21 -5.57 3.24
N LEU A 72 6.24 -6.45 4.23
CA LEU A 72 7.45 -7.06 4.76
C LEU A 72 7.69 -8.39 4.06
N CYS A 73 8.89 -8.57 3.53
CA CYS A 73 9.32 -9.83 2.93
C CYS A 73 10.43 -10.44 3.77
N VAL A 74 10.17 -11.61 4.33
CA VAL A 74 11.11 -12.31 5.21
C VAL A 74 11.77 -13.45 4.44
N ASP A 75 13.09 -13.46 4.39
CA ASP A 75 13.86 -14.42 3.59
C ASP A 75 13.62 -15.87 4.03
N ALA A 76 13.59 -16.13 5.32
CA ALA A 76 13.38 -17.48 5.87
C ALA A 76 11.96 -18.01 5.60
N LEU A 77 11.03 -17.17 5.23
CA LEU A 77 9.64 -17.52 4.88
C LEU A 77 9.39 -17.39 3.38
N GLU A 78 10.42 -17.43 2.57
CA GLU A 78 10.34 -17.32 1.11
C GLU A 78 9.64 -16.05 0.64
N GLY A 79 9.85 -14.94 1.36
CA GLY A 79 9.26 -13.64 1.04
C GLY A 79 7.94 -13.35 1.73
N ALA A 80 7.36 -14.30 2.48
CA ALA A 80 6.14 -14.03 3.23
C ALA A 80 6.42 -13.07 4.41
N PRO A 81 5.46 -12.29 4.86
CA PRO A 81 4.08 -12.19 4.40
C PRO A 81 3.88 -11.46 3.05
N GLY A 82 4.85 -10.67 2.57
CA GLY A 82 4.80 -10.03 1.26
C GLY A 82 3.54 -9.21 1.04
N VAL A 83 2.83 -9.43 -0.07
CA VAL A 83 1.59 -8.71 -0.42
C VAL A 83 0.46 -8.93 0.59
N TYR A 84 0.57 -9.93 1.44
CA TYR A 84 -0.42 -10.25 2.47
C TYR A 84 -0.11 -9.64 3.83
N SER A 85 0.91 -8.76 3.93
CA SER A 85 1.39 -8.23 5.22
C SER A 85 0.28 -7.62 6.08
N ALA A 86 -0.60 -6.82 5.50
CA ALA A 86 -1.67 -6.15 6.26
C ALA A 86 -2.77 -7.10 6.76
N ARG A 87 -2.84 -8.31 6.21
CA ARG A 87 -3.87 -9.31 6.53
C ARG A 87 -3.29 -10.69 6.81
N TYR A 88 -2.04 -10.74 7.24
CA TYR A 88 -1.30 -12.01 7.41
C TYR A 88 -1.98 -12.96 8.42
N CYS A 89 -2.57 -12.42 9.47
CA CYS A 89 -3.32 -13.21 10.46
C CYS A 89 -4.72 -13.63 9.99
N GLY A 90 -5.14 -13.19 8.78
CA GLY A 90 -6.49 -13.42 8.25
C GLY A 90 -7.44 -12.24 8.45
N ARG A 91 -7.02 -11.19 9.17
CA ARG A 91 -7.79 -9.98 9.41
C ARG A 91 -7.00 -8.77 8.95
N HIS A 92 -7.61 -7.92 8.15
CA HIS A 92 -6.97 -6.72 7.64
C HIS A 92 -6.80 -5.67 8.75
N GLY A 93 -5.60 -5.09 8.83
CA GLY A 93 -5.33 -3.97 9.73
C GLY A 93 -5.07 -4.33 11.19
N ASP A 94 -5.06 -5.61 11.55
CA ASP A 94 -4.72 -6.06 12.90
C ASP A 94 -3.21 -6.29 13.00
N ASP A 95 -2.46 -5.21 13.22
CA ASP A 95 -1.00 -5.24 13.22
C ASP A 95 -0.43 -6.14 14.31
N GLU A 96 -1.03 -6.13 15.50
CA GLU A 96 -0.59 -6.97 16.60
C GLU A 96 -0.73 -8.46 16.28
N ALA A 97 -1.89 -8.87 15.76
CA ALA A 97 -2.12 -10.26 15.38
C ALA A 97 -1.25 -10.67 14.19
N ASN A 98 -1.00 -9.76 13.24
CA ASN A 98 -0.09 -10.01 12.13
C ASN A 98 1.34 -10.25 12.62
N ASN A 99 1.80 -9.45 13.57
CA ASN A 99 3.13 -9.61 14.17
C ASN A 99 3.21 -10.91 14.97
N ASP A 100 2.18 -11.25 15.73
CA ASP A 100 2.13 -12.49 16.51
C ASP A 100 2.23 -13.72 15.61
N LYS A 101 1.50 -13.73 14.50
CA LYS A 101 1.59 -14.81 13.51
C LYS A 101 2.97 -14.89 12.89
N LEU A 102 3.57 -13.76 12.58
CA LEU A 102 4.93 -13.72 12.02
C LEU A 102 5.93 -14.31 13.01
N LEU A 103 5.88 -13.89 14.26
CA LEU A 103 6.77 -14.41 15.31
C LEU A 103 6.59 -15.90 15.53
N GLU A 104 5.35 -16.39 15.51
CA GLU A 104 5.06 -17.82 15.59
C GLU A 104 5.71 -18.60 14.44
N ASN A 105 5.58 -18.10 13.21
CA ASN A 105 6.17 -18.73 12.04
C ASN A 105 7.69 -18.64 12.02
N MET A 106 8.28 -17.68 12.76
CA MET A 106 9.71 -17.49 12.88
C MET A 106 10.33 -18.18 14.11
N GLN A 107 9.52 -18.88 14.89
CA GLN A 107 9.91 -19.46 16.18
C GLN A 107 11.20 -20.30 16.11
N ASP A 108 11.34 -21.10 15.07
CA ASP A 108 12.51 -21.98 14.88
C ASP A 108 13.63 -21.36 14.01
N VAL A 109 13.50 -20.09 13.66
CA VAL A 109 14.48 -19.40 12.81
C VAL A 109 15.51 -18.68 13.69
N PRO A 110 16.82 -19.03 13.58
CA PRO A 110 17.86 -18.34 14.32
C PRO A 110 17.94 -16.86 13.97
N ALA A 111 18.38 -16.03 14.92
CA ALA A 111 18.47 -14.58 14.73
C ALA A 111 19.31 -14.19 13.49
N GLU A 112 20.38 -14.88 13.21
CA GLU A 112 21.26 -14.63 12.07
C GLU A 112 20.61 -14.98 10.72
N GLN A 113 19.47 -15.69 10.72
CA GLN A 113 18.74 -16.07 9.51
C GLN A 113 17.41 -15.32 9.38
N ARG A 114 17.21 -14.26 10.17
CA ARG A 114 15.98 -13.45 10.15
C ARG A 114 16.10 -12.20 9.27
N GLY A 115 16.75 -12.34 8.12
CA GLY A 115 16.83 -11.26 7.14
C GLY A 115 15.45 -10.90 6.59
N ALA A 116 15.16 -9.60 6.47
CA ALA A 116 13.90 -9.11 5.96
C ALA A 116 14.09 -7.77 5.28
N LYS A 117 13.15 -7.42 4.40
CA LYS A 117 13.13 -6.11 3.77
C LYS A 117 11.68 -5.64 3.63
N PHE A 118 11.49 -4.33 3.70
CA PHE A 118 10.25 -3.70 3.27
C PHE A 118 10.32 -3.44 1.77
N VAL A 119 9.24 -3.77 1.08
CA VAL A 119 9.08 -3.50 -0.35
C VAL A 119 7.85 -2.63 -0.53
N ALA A 120 7.96 -1.63 -1.37
CA ALA A 120 6.84 -0.75 -1.70
C ALA A 120 6.79 -0.51 -3.20
N ALA A 121 5.59 -0.52 -3.75
CA ALA A 121 5.33 -0.09 -5.12
C ALA A 121 4.39 1.10 -5.08
N VAL A 122 4.63 2.09 -5.93
CA VAL A 122 3.82 3.30 -6.03
C VAL A 122 3.29 3.40 -7.45
N CYS A 123 2.00 3.65 -7.59
CA CYS A 123 1.35 3.87 -8.88
C CYS A 123 0.71 5.25 -8.92
N PHE A 124 0.99 6.01 -9.96
CA PHE A 124 0.31 7.25 -10.29
C PHE A 124 -0.48 7.06 -11.57
N ILE A 125 -1.78 7.34 -11.53
CA ILE A 125 -2.66 7.16 -12.68
C ILE A 125 -3.43 8.45 -12.97
N LEU A 126 -3.60 8.74 -14.26
CA LEU A 126 -4.42 9.84 -14.73
C LEU A 126 -5.81 9.33 -15.13
N PRO A 127 -6.85 10.21 -15.10
CA PRO A 127 -8.19 9.81 -15.53
C PRO A 127 -8.26 9.26 -16.95
N THR A 128 -7.28 9.57 -17.79
CA THR A 128 -7.15 9.02 -19.15
C THR A 128 -6.77 7.55 -19.18
N GLY A 129 -6.35 6.98 -18.04
CA GLY A 129 -5.84 5.61 -17.94
C GLY A 129 -4.32 5.49 -18.03
N ARG A 130 -3.62 6.56 -18.39
CA ARG A 130 -2.14 6.55 -18.39
C ARG A 130 -1.61 6.43 -16.98
N HIS A 131 -0.67 5.55 -16.77
CA HIS A 131 -0.11 5.32 -15.43
C HIS A 131 1.39 5.07 -15.47
N LEU A 132 2.01 5.31 -14.33
CA LEU A 132 3.42 5.00 -14.06
C LEU A 132 3.49 4.25 -12.73
N THR A 133 4.18 3.13 -12.73
CA THR A 133 4.38 2.31 -11.53
C THR A 133 5.87 2.12 -11.27
N CYS A 134 6.26 2.33 -10.02
CA CYS A 134 7.65 2.14 -9.57
C CYS A 134 7.74 1.07 -8.50
#